data_af90e0e73c2272cb2dfcd8a14ecab3c0
#
_entry.id   af90e0e73c2272cb2dfcd8a14ecab3c0
#
_cell.length_a   1.000
_cell.length_b   1.000
_cell.length_c   1.000
_cell.angle_alpha   90.00
_cell.angle_beta   90.00
_cell.angle_gamma   90.00
#
_symmetry.space_group_name_H-M   'P 1'
#
loop_
_entity.id
_entity.type
_entity.pdbx_description
1 polymer ?
#
loop_
_entity_poly.entity_id
_entity_poly.type
_entity_poly.pdbx_seq_one_letter_code
_entity_poly.pdbx_strand_id
1 'polypeptide(L)'
;MSGIFGALRLPASVLFGSGQRAAIGMMTAQIGKRALVCTDARMGQDVQFKAIVADIAANGVEVKVYDRTEADLPMAGITACVQEYANYKPDVVLGIGGGSCMDMAKCVAVLLQHGGSLRDYYGENKIPGPVAPVIAVPTTSGTGSEVTPVAVIADTERGTKVGISSPYLIPRVAVCDPELTLTCPPGLTAVSGADALTHAIESYTAARREVTADLAVKNVFVGKNALSDMFGLLALKNI
;
A
#
# COMPACT_ATOMS: atom_id res chain seq x y z
N MET A 1 -0.45 -16.08 34.16
CA MET A 1 -0.43 -14.62 33.91
C MET A 1 -0.25 -14.44 32.41
N SER A 2 -1.28 -13.96 31.71
CA SER A 2 -1.13 -13.59 30.29
C SER A 2 -0.25 -12.33 30.24
N GLY A 3 1.00 -12.49 29.86
CA GLY A 3 1.90 -11.35 29.69
C GLY A 3 1.34 -10.35 28.67
N ILE A 4 1.74 -9.08 28.77
CA ILE A 4 1.41 -8.06 27.77
C ILE A 4 2.11 -8.46 26.47
N PHE A 5 1.34 -8.57 25.40
CA PHE A 5 1.83 -8.84 24.03
C PHE A 5 1.49 -7.68 23.12
N GLY A 6 2.42 -7.36 22.25
CA GLY A 6 2.21 -6.42 21.15
C GLY A 6 3.18 -6.73 20.01
N ALA A 7 2.68 -6.67 18.79
CA ALA A 7 3.50 -6.79 17.58
C ALA A 7 3.07 -5.70 16.59
N LEU A 8 4.04 -5.04 16.00
CA LEU A 8 3.85 -3.97 15.04
C LEU A 8 4.85 -4.14 13.89
N ARG A 9 4.36 -4.04 12.67
CA ARG A 9 5.18 -3.97 11.46
C ARG A 9 4.78 -2.75 10.69
N LEU A 10 5.74 -1.88 10.41
CA LEU A 10 5.53 -0.60 9.73
C LEU A 10 6.55 -0.43 8.60
N PRO A 11 6.32 0.52 7.68
CA PRO A 11 7.34 1.02 6.77
C PRO A 11 8.62 1.43 7.50
N ALA A 12 9.76 1.35 6.82
CA ALA A 12 11.02 1.85 7.37
C ALA A 12 10.98 3.37 7.64
N SER A 13 10.14 4.09 6.88
CA SER A 13 9.89 5.52 7.10
C SER A 13 8.42 5.84 6.82
N VAL A 14 7.81 6.63 7.71
CA VAL A 14 6.50 7.23 7.53
C VAL A 14 6.66 8.73 7.67
N LEU A 15 6.44 9.47 6.58
CA LEU A 15 6.41 10.93 6.57
C LEU A 15 4.95 11.36 6.61
N PHE A 16 4.58 12.17 7.59
CA PHE A 16 3.21 12.65 7.76
C PHE A 16 3.20 14.16 7.95
N GLY A 17 2.40 14.86 7.15
CA GLY A 17 2.19 16.30 7.27
C GLY A 17 2.09 17.02 5.94
N SER A 18 1.58 18.26 5.97
CA SER A 18 1.45 19.12 4.79
C SER A 18 2.81 19.37 4.14
N GLY A 19 2.88 19.25 2.82
CA GLY A 19 4.09 19.48 2.04
C GLY A 19 5.07 18.30 2.02
N GLN A 20 4.82 17.20 2.75
CA GLN A 20 5.73 16.06 2.79
C GLN A 20 5.93 15.38 1.42
N ARG A 21 5.01 15.58 0.47
CA ARG A 21 5.19 15.14 -0.92
C ARG A 21 6.47 15.64 -1.59
N ALA A 22 7.03 16.78 -1.12
CA ALA A 22 8.29 17.31 -1.62
C ALA A 22 9.51 16.41 -1.32
N ALA A 23 9.39 15.43 -0.43
CA ALA A 23 10.46 14.48 -0.14
C ALA A 23 10.45 13.28 -1.12
N ILE A 24 9.41 13.07 -1.91
CA ILE A 24 9.21 11.86 -2.72
C ILE A 24 10.37 11.66 -3.71
N GLY A 25 10.77 12.69 -4.43
CA GLY A 25 11.85 12.59 -5.41
C GLY A 25 13.17 12.16 -4.79
N MET A 26 13.57 12.82 -3.71
CA MET A 26 14.80 12.48 -2.97
C MET A 26 14.73 11.07 -2.37
N MET A 27 13.61 10.69 -1.75
CA MET A 27 13.43 9.34 -1.18
C MET A 27 13.49 8.26 -2.26
N THR A 28 12.89 8.52 -3.44
CA THR A 28 12.95 7.61 -4.59
C THR A 28 14.39 7.43 -5.07
N ALA A 29 15.14 8.52 -5.22
CA ALA A 29 16.52 8.51 -5.68
C ALA A 29 17.50 7.79 -4.73
N GLN A 30 17.18 7.74 -3.42
CA GLN A 30 17.93 6.97 -2.43
C GLN A 30 17.68 5.46 -2.53
N ILE A 31 16.52 5.05 -3.10
CA ILE A 31 16.12 3.64 -3.19
C ILE A 31 16.53 3.05 -4.55
N GLY A 32 16.34 3.80 -5.64
CA GLY A 32 16.57 3.28 -6.98
C GLY A 32 16.80 4.36 -8.03
N LYS A 33 17.08 3.93 -9.26
CA LYS A 33 17.30 4.81 -10.41
C LYS A 33 16.25 4.65 -11.51
N ARG A 34 15.41 3.61 -11.42
CA ARG A 34 14.32 3.36 -12.34
C ARG A 34 13.05 3.14 -11.54
N ALA A 35 12.11 4.09 -11.64
CA ALA A 35 10.86 4.08 -10.93
C ALA A 35 9.70 3.74 -11.86
N LEU A 36 8.84 2.79 -11.44
CA LEU A 36 7.53 2.57 -12.03
C LEU A 36 6.46 3.14 -11.09
N VAL A 37 5.71 4.12 -11.56
CA VAL A 37 4.63 4.77 -10.80
C VAL A 37 3.29 4.21 -11.25
N CYS A 38 2.54 3.64 -10.32
CA CYS A 38 1.19 3.14 -10.52
C CYS A 38 0.16 4.15 -9.98
N THR A 39 -0.77 4.56 -10.83
CA THR A 39 -1.84 5.49 -10.49
C THR A 39 -3.10 5.24 -11.33
N ASP A 40 -4.18 5.94 -11.05
CA ASP A 40 -5.40 5.92 -11.85
C ASP A 40 -5.43 7.06 -12.90
N ALA A 41 -6.34 6.95 -13.88
CA ALA A 41 -6.44 7.89 -14.98
C ALA A 41 -6.75 9.33 -14.53
N ARG A 42 -7.54 9.51 -13.46
CA ARG A 42 -7.87 10.82 -12.90
C ARG A 42 -6.63 11.46 -12.26
N MET A 43 -5.95 10.70 -11.41
CA MET A 43 -4.76 11.16 -10.71
C MET A 43 -3.61 11.42 -11.69
N GLY A 44 -3.47 10.62 -12.76
CA GLY A 44 -2.48 10.83 -13.81
C GLY A 44 -2.61 12.18 -14.53
N GLN A 45 -3.79 12.83 -14.48
CA GLN A 45 -4.00 14.19 -15.02
C GLN A 45 -3.84 15.28 -13.96
N ASP A 46 -3.75 14.93 -12.68
CA ASP A 46 -3.63 15.88 -11.58
C ASP A 46 -2.32 16.66 -11.65
N VAL A 47 -2.37 17.95 -11.37
CA VAL A 47 -1.20 18.85 -11.44
C VAL A 47 -0.16 18.51 -10.36
N GLN A 48 -0.59 18.11 -9.19
CA GLN A 48 0.29 17.73 -8.09
C GLN A 48 1.01 16.43 -8.40
N PHE A 49 0.29 15.43 -8.97
CA PHE A 49 0.89 14.20 -9.44
C PHE A 49 1.98 14.46 -10.49
N LYS A 50 1.69 15.28 -11.49
CA LYS A 50 2.67 15.66 -12.52
C LYS A 50 3.89 16.34 -11.92
N ALA A 51 3.70 17.20 -10.92
CA ALA A 51 4.80 17.83 -10.19
C ALA A 51 5.65 16.81 -9.42
N ILE A 52 5.03 15.82 -8.77
CA ILE A 52 5.75 14.73 -8.09
C ILE A 52 6.58 13.91 -9.09
N VAL A 53 6.00 13.53 -10.24
CA VAL A 53 6.73 12.79 -11.28
C VAL A 53 7.91 13.59 -11.80
N ALA A 54 7.73 14.90 -12.03
CA ALA A 54 8.81 15.80 -12.45
C ALA A 54 9.91 15.91 -11.39
N ASP A 55 9.55 15.99 -10.10
CA ASP A 55 10.51 16.02 -9.00
C ASP A 55 11.32 14.73 -8.91
N ILE A 56 10.69 13.56 -9.06
CA ILE A 56 11.41 12.27 -9.12
C ILE A 56 12.44 12.29 -10.26
N ALA A 57 12.05 12.74 -11.45
CA ALA A 57 12.96 12.84 -12.59
C ALA A 57 14.09 13.85 -12.36
N ALA A 58 13.79 14.99 -11.74
CA ALA A 58 14.79 16.01 -11.40
C ALA A 58 15.84 15.52 -10.39
N ASN A 59 15.48 14.53 -9.57
CA ASN A 59 16.39 13.83 -8.65
C ASN A 59 17.21 12.72 -9.35
N GLY A 60 17.21 12.63 -10.68
CA GLY A 60 18.02 11.72 -11.46
C GLY A 60 17.50 10.29 -11.50
N VAL A 61 16.20 10.10 -11.39
CA VAL A 61 15.52 8.81 -11.52
C VAL A 61 14.77 8.76 -12.85
N GLU A 62 14.99 7.71 -13.62
CA GLU A 62 14.14 7.41 -14.78
C GLU A 62 12.76 7.00 -14.31
N VAL A 63 11.69 7.60 -14.86
CA VAL A 63 10.31 7.36 -14.41
C VAL A 63 9.47 6.83 -15.57
N LYS A 64 8.76 5.73 -15.31
CA LYS A 64 7.64 5.27 -16.13
C LYS A 64 6.35 5.34 -15.31
N VAL A 65 5.26 5.66 -15.97
CA VAL A 65 3.95 5.81 -15.33
C VAL A 65 2.96 4.84 -15.95
N TYR A 66 2.29 4.05 -15.11
CA TYR A 66 1.09 3.29 -15.44
C TYR A 66 -0.10 3.99 -14.79
N ASP A 67 -0.94 4.63 -15.58
CA ASP A 67 -2.07 5.46 -15.13
C ASP A 67 -3.44 4.83 -15.39
N ARG A 68 -3.48 3.49 -15.52
CA ARG A 68 -4.69 2.74 -15.85
C ARG A 68 -5.14 1.81 -14.71
N THR A 69 -4.78 2.13 -13.47
CA THR A 69 -5.28 1.38 -12.32
C THR A 69 -6.79 1.60 -12.19
N GLU A 70 -7.53 0.52 -12.20
CA GLU A 70 -8.98 0.54 -12.03
C GLU A 70 -9.37 0.44 -10.55
N ALA A 71 -10.55 0.97 -10.21
CA ALA A 71 -11.14 0.77 -8.89
C ALA A 71 -11.31 -0.74 -8.61
N ASP A 72 -11.24 -1.12 -7.33
CA ASP A 72 -11.31 -2.51 -6.87
C ASP A 72 -10.17 -3.41 -7.35
N LEU A 73 -9.27 -2.89 -8.18
CA LEU A 73 -8.06 -3.54 -8.65
C LEU A 73 -8.29 -4.93 -9.30
N PRO A 74 -8.93 -5.00 -10.49
CA PRO A 74 -9.04 -6.25 -11.23
C PRO A 74 -7.67 -6.84 -11.59
N MET A 75 -7.53 -8.18 -11.46
CA MET A 75 -6.28 -8.89 -11.78
C MET A 75 -5.75 -8.61 -13.18
N ALA A 76 -6.65 -8.42 -14.15
CA ALA A 76 -6.29 -8.15 -15.54
C ALA A 76 -5.42 -6.88 -15.68
N GLY A 77 -5.76 -5.80 -14.95
CA GLY A 77 -4.98 -4.56 -14.95
C GLY A 77 -3.58 -4.75 -14.40
N ILE A 78 -3.42 -5.55 -13.34
CA ILE A 78 -2.11 -5.88 -12.77
C ILE A 78 -1.26 -6.66 -13.78
N THR A 79 -1.85 -7.67 -14.40
CA THR A 79 -1.17 -8.49 -15.43
C THR A 79 -0.75 -7.64 -16.63
N ALA A 80 -1.61 -6.73 -17.09
CA ALA A 80 -1.30 -5.81 -18.19
C ALA A 80 -0.11 -4.89 -17.84
N CYS A 81 -0.07 -4.32 -16.64
CA CYS A 81 1.05 -3.52 -16.18
C CYS A 81 2.36 -4.31 -16.15
N VAL A 82 2.33 -5.52 -15.60
CA VAL A 82 3.52 -6.38 -15.54
C VAL A 82 4.04 -6.73 -16.93
N GLN A 83 3.16 -7.07 -17.87
CA GLN A 83 3.54 -7.36 -19.26
C GLN A 83 4.17 -6.16 -19.95
N GLU A 84 3.59 -4.96 -19.77
CA GLU A 84 4.09 -3.74 -20.38
C GLU A 84 5.49 -3.34 -19.85
N TYR A 85 5.73 -3.54 -18.55
CA TYR A 85 6.96 -3.08 -17.89
C TYR A 85 7.94 -4.20 -17.51
N ALA A 86 7.72 -5.45 -17.94
CA ALA A 86 8.60 -6.58 -17.66
C ALA A 86 10.08 -6.31 -18.03
N ASN A 87 10.31 -5.68 -19.18
CA ASN A 87 11.65 -5.34 -19.67
C ASN A 87 12.24 -4.07 -19.04
N TYR A 88 11.42 -3.26 -18.38
CA TYR A 88 11.86 -2.01 -17.75
C TYR A 88 12.68 -2.29 -16.48
N LYS A 89 12.34 -3.35 -15.73
CA LYS A 89 13.03 -3.79 -14.51
C LYS A 89 13.17 -2.63 -13.51
N PRO A 90 12.08 -2.10 -12.96
CA PRO A 90 12.15 -0.99 -12.02
C PRO A 90 12.90 -1.40 -10.74
N ASP A 91 13.70 -0.47 -10.20
CA ASP A 91 14.40 -0.66 -8.92
C ASP A 91 13.48 -0.30 -7.74
N VAL A 92 12.45 0.49 -8.01
CA VAL A 92 11.44 0.93 -7.04
C VAL A 92 10.08 1.07 -7.73
N VAL A 93 9.02 0.70 -7.03
CA VAL A 93 7.64 0.88 -7.50
C VAL A 93 6.93 1.86 -6.60
N LEU A 94 6.24 2.84 -7.17
CA LEU A 94 5.44 3.80 -6.41
C LEU A 94 3.96 3.54 -6.64
N GLY A 95 3.16 3.58 -5.57
CA GLY A 95 1.70 3.64 -5.64
C GLY A 95 1.24 5.02 -5.19
N ILE A 96 0.78 5.86 -6.12
CA ILE A 96 0.29 7.22 -5.83
C ILE A 96 -1.19 7.27 -6.16
N GLY A 97 -2.04 7.37 -5.14
CA GLY A 97 -3.49 7.33 -5.33
C GLY A 97 -4.22 6.74 -4.13
N GLY A 98 -5.41 6.23 -4.36
CA GLY A 98 -6.16 5.47 -3.35
C GLY A 98 -5.58 4.08 -3.10
N GLY A 99 -6.25 3.29 -2.25
CA GLY A 99 -5.85 1.92 -1.91
C GLY A 99 -5.55 1.04 -3.13
N SER A 100 -6.39 1.09 -4.17
CA SER A 100 -6.16 0.32 -5.41
C SER A 100 -4.83 0.64 -6.09
N CYS A 101 -4.40 1.91 -6.10
CA CYS A 101 -3.12 2.30 -6.72
C CYS A 101 -1.92 1.80 -5.90
N MET A 102 -2.03 1.84 -4.57
CA MET A 102 -0.98 1.33 -3.69
C MET A 102 -0.90 -0.20 -3.72
N ASP A 103 -2.04 -0.88 -3.73
CA ASP A 103 -2.12 -2.34 -3.86
C ASP A 103 -1.66 -2.81 -5.24
N MET A 104 -1.94 -2.03 -6.30
CA MET A 104 -1.38 -2.24 -7.64
C MET A 104 0.15 -2.27 -7.61
N ALA A 105 0.77 -1.26 -6.98
CA ALA A 105 2.24 -1.18 -6.87
C ALA A 105 2.81 -2.39 -6.12
N LYS A 106 2.17 -2.83 -5.03
CA LYS A 106 2.56 -4.03 -4.27
C LYS A 106 2.48 -5.29 -5.13
N CYS A 107 1.35 -5.51 -5.81
CA CYS A 107 1.15 -6.69 -6.65
C CYS A 107 2.10 -6.71 -7.86
N VAL A 108 2.33 -5.57 -8.49
CA VAL A 108 3.30 -5.42 -9.60
C VAL A 108 4.71 -5.76 -9.12
N ALA A 109 5.12 -5.27 -7.93
CA ALA A 109 6.42 -5.59 -7.36
C ALA A 109 6.59 -7.11 -7.12
N VAL A 110 5.52 -7.80 -6.67
CA VAL A 110 5.53 -9.27 -6.50
C VAL A 110 5.73 -9.96 -7.85
N LEU A 111 4.90 -9.65 -8.83
CA LEU A 111 4.93 -10.36 -10.12
C LEU A 111 6.20 -10.07 -10.94
N LEU A 112 6.72 -8.84 -10.88
CA LEU A 112 7.99 -8.51 -11.55
C LEU A 112 9.18 -9.26 -10.93
N GLN A 113 9.14 -9.55 -9.62
CA GLN A 113 10.22 -10.23 -8.91
C GLN A 113 10.10 -11.74 -8.97
N HIS A 114 8.92 -12.29 -8.76
CA HIS A 114 8.72 -13.73 -8.56
C HIS A 114 7.96 -14.41 -9.71
N GLY A 115 7.33 -13.64 -10.59
CA GLY A 115 6.53 -14.20 -11.69
C GLY A 115 5.26 -14.91 -11.21
N GLY A 116 4.83 -15.92 -11.96
CA GLY A 116 3.66 -16.73 -11.62
C GLY A 116 2.32 -16.02 -11.83
N SER A 117 1.31 -16.51 -11.13
CA SER A 117 -0.03 -15.92 -11.08
C SER A 117 -0.28 -15.29 -9.72
N LEU A 118 -1.06 -14.19 -9.66
CA LEU A 118 -1.49 -13.63 -8.38
C LEU A 118 -2.20 -14.65 -7.50
N ARG A 119 -2.87 -15.64 -8.09
CA ARG A 119 -3.56 -16.72 -7.37
C ARG A 119 -2.61 -17.60 -6.56
N ASP A 120 -1.33 -17.68 -6.95
CA ASP A 120 -0.32 -18.45 -6.23
C ASP A 120 0.01 -17.82 -4.87
N TYR A 121 -0.27 -16.51 -4.73
CA TYR A 121 0.04 -15.69 -3.56
C TYR A 121 -1.15 -15.42 -2.64
N TYR A 122 -2.36 -15.94 -2.93
CA TYR A 122 -3.55 -15.71 -2.11
C TYR A 122 -3.37 -16.17 -0.66
N GLY A 123 -3.79 -15.33 0.27
CA GLY A 123 -3.70 -15.58 1.72
C GLY A 123 -2.41 -15.08 2.35
N GLU A 124 -2.03 -15.70 3.48
CA GLU A 124 -0.89 -15.23 4.29
C GLU A 124 0.42 -15.94 3.92
N ASN A 125 1.52 -15.18 3.86
CA ASN A 125 2.91 -15.67 3.78
C ASN A 125 3.18 -16.58 2.56
N LYS A 126 2.52 -16.33 1.43
CA LYS A 126 2.74 -17.08 0.18
C LYS A 126 3.81 -16.46 -0.74
N ILE A 127 4.22 -15.22 -0.49
CA ILE A 127 5.29 -14.57 -1.25
C ILE A 127 6.62 -15.14 -0.77
N PRO A 128 7.45 -15.70 -1.69
CA PRO A 128 8.61 -16.50 -1.30
C PRO A 128 9.81 -15.68 -0.80
N GLY A 129 9.81 -14.36 -1.01
CA GLY A 129 10.93 -13.51 -0.62
C GLY A 129 10.70 -12.02 -0.85
N PRO A 130 11.73 -11.19 -0.64
CA PRO A 130 11.65 -9.76 -0.87
C PRO A 130 11.24 -9.39 -2.30
N VAL A 131 10.58 -8.25 -2.44
CA VAL A 131 10.17 -7.64 -3.71
C VAL A 131 10.88 -6.30 -3.91
N ALA A 132 10.76 -5.69 -5.08
CA ALA A 132 11.21 -4.32 -5.29
C ALA A 132 10.58 -3.41 -4.23
N PRO A 133 11.35 -2.49 -3.62
CA PRO A 133 10.82 -1.57 -2.62
C PRO A 133 9.62 -0.78 -3.15
N VAL A 134 8.59 -0.65 -2.32
CA VAL A 134 7.40 0.15 -2.64
C VAL A 134 7.45 1.46 -1.85
N ILE A 135 7.16 2.57 -2.53
CA ILE A 135 6.82 3.85 -1.91
C ILE A 135 5.31 4.04 -2.09
N ALA A 136 4.60 4.25 -1.00
CA ALA A 136 3.15 4.44 -1.03
C ALA A 136 2.79 5.88 -0.65
N VAL A 137 1.95 6.51 -1.49
CA VAL A 137 1.53 7.91 -1.35
C VAL A 137 0.00 7.96 -1.45
N PRO A 138 -0.71 7.93 -0.32
CA PRO A 138 -2.17 7.95 -0.32
C PRO A 138 -2.73 9.31 -0.73
N THR A 139 -3.81 9.28 -1.52
CA THR A 139 -4.65 10.43 -1.86
C THR A 139 -6.08 10.28 -1.35
N THR A 140 -6.33 9.26 -0.55
CA THR A 140 -7.56 9.01 0.22
C THR A 140 -7.19 8.66 1.65
N SER A 141 -8.04 9.00 2.62
CA SER A 141 -7.84 8.68 4.03
C SER A 141 -8.79 7.56 4.44
N GLY A 142 -8.39 6.31 4.30
CA GLY A 142 -9.27 5.16 4.56
C GLY A 142 -8.51 3.86 4.73
N THR A 143 -8.01 3.32 3.64
CA THR A 143 -7.53 1.93 3.55
C THR A 143 -6.30 1.61 4.41
N GLY A 144 -5.44 2.59 4.71
CA GLY A 144 -4.16 2.34 5.38
C GLY A 144 -3.18 1.49 4.56
N SER A 145 -3.42 1.32 3.23
CA SER A 145 -2.57 0.47 2.41
C SER A 145 -1.11 0.94 2.41
N GLU A 146 -0.84 2.21 2.65
CA GLU A 146 0.51 2.79 2.72
C GLU A 146 1.36 2.21 3.87
N VAL A 147 0.73 1.63 4.89
CA VAL A 147 1.43 1.07 6.06
C VAL A 147 1.14 -0.42 6.29
N THR A 148 0.33 -1.06 5.45
CA THR A 148 -0.12 -2.44 5.69
C THR A 148 0.65 -3.49 4.87
N PRO A 149 0.77 -4.72 5.40
CA PRO A 149 1.35 -5.88 4.71
C PRO A 149 0.37 -6.55 3.74
N VAL A 150 -0.66 -5.85 3.27
CA VAL A 150 -1.79 -6.43 2.53
C VAL A 150 -1.95 -5.73 1.19
N ALA A 151 -2.36 -6.50 0.18
CA ALA A 151 -2.96 -6.00 -1.05
C ALA A 151 -4.30 -6.73 -1.28
N VAL A 152 -5.35 -5.98 -1.65
CA VAL A 152 -6.68 -6.52 -1.94
C VAL A 152 -6.96 -6.36 -3.43
N ILE A 153 -7.31 -7.46 -4.09
CA ILE A 153 -7.55 -7.51 -5.53
C ILE A 153 -8.92 -8.11 -5.84
N ALA A 154 -9.52 -7.71 -6.96
CA ALA A 154 -10.74 -8.34 -7.45
C ALA A 154 -10.38 -9.52 -8.38
N ASP A 155 -10.72 -10.74 -7.95
CA ASP A 155 -10.74 -11.91 -8.81
C ASP A 155 -12.10 -11.98 -9.50
N THR A 156 -12.20 -11.37 -10.68
CA THR A 156 -13.46 -11.24 -11.44
C THR A 156 -13.99 -12.59 -11.91
N GLU A 157 -13.14 -13.58 -12.11
CA GLU A 157 -13.56 -14.94 -12.47
C GLU A 157 -14.25 -15.65 -11.29
N ARG A 158 -13.82 -15.36 -10.06
CA ARG A 158 -14.44 -15.89 -8.83
C ARG A 158 -15.54 -15.00 -8.28
N GLY A 159 -15.72 -13.79 -8.85
CA GLY A 159 -16.71 -12.82 -8.37
C GLY A 159 -16.46 -12.33 -6.93
N THR A 160 -15.21 -12.29 -6.47
CA THR A 160 -14.87 -11.94 -5.09
C THR A 160 -13.59 -11.12 -4.99
N LYS A 161 -13.44 -10.37 -3.89
CA LYS A 161 -12.17 -9.75 -3.51
C LYS A 161 -11.33 -10.73 -2.70
N VAL A 162 -10.03 -10.76 -2.96
CA VAL A 162 -9.08 -11.65 -2.29
C VAL A 162 -7.90 -10.85 -1.78
N GLY A 163 -7.45 -11.17 -0.56
CA GLY A 163 -6.26 -10.59 0.05
C GLY A 163 -5.00 -11.41 -0.23
N ILE A 164 -3.92 -10.71 -0.50
CA ILE A 164 -2.54 -11.22 -0.48
C ILE A 164 -1.86 -10.55 0.70
N SER A 165 -1.29 -11.33 1.62
CA SER A 165 -0.72 -10.79 2.85
C SER A 165 0.66 -11.35 3.10
N SER A 166 1.64 -10.46 3.25
CA SER A 166 3.03 -10.82 3.54
C SER A 166 3.79 -9.63 4.11
N PRO A 167 4.73 -9.82 5.03
CA PRO A 167 5.63 -8.74 5.45
C PRO A 167 6.39 -8.08 4.31
N TYR A 168 6.59 -8.78 3.19
CA TYR A 168 7.24 -8.25 2.00
C TYR A 168 6.40 -7.22 1.23
N LEU A 169 5.10 -7.10 1.53
CA LEU A 169 4.22 -6.10 0.93
C LEU A 169 4.18 -4.77 1.71
N ILE A 170 4.81 -4.70 2.89
CA ILE A 170 4.88 -3.45 3.63
C ILE A 170 5.69 -2.46 2.80
N PRO A 171 5.13 -1.28 2.44
CA PRO A 171 5.90 -0.26 1.74
C PRO A 171 7.18 0.11 2.48
N ARG A 172 8.24 0.34 1.76
CA ARG A 172 9.50 0.82 2.35
C ARG A 172 9.35 2.21 2.92
N VAL A 173 8.58 3.05 2.23
CA VAL A 173 8.29 4.44 2.62
C VAL A 173 6.80 4.70 2.41
N ALA A 174 6.19 5.34 3.38
CA ALA A 174 4.86 5.94 3.27
C ALA A 174 4.99 7.47 3.32
N VAL A 175 4.38 8.18 2.38
CA VAL A 175 4.35 9.66 2.39
C VAL A 175 2.90 10.11 2.44
N CYS A 176 2.46 10.46 3.65
CA CYS A 176 1.09 10.84 3.96
C CYS A 176 0.97 12.38 4.00
N ASP A 177 0.80 13.00 2.84
CA ASP A 177 0.58 14.43 2.72
C ASP A 177 -0.92 14.73 2.60
N PRO A 178 -1.58 15.30 3.63
CA PRO A 178 -3.01 15.54 3.60
C PRO A 178 -3.46 16.48 2.48
N GLU A 179 -2.58 17.33 1.94
CA GLU A 179 -2.93 18.17 0.81
C GLU A 179 -3.22 17.39 -0.47
N LEU A 180 -2.71 16.16 -0.61
CA LEU A 180 -3.03 15.28 -1.74
C LEU A 180 -4.45 14.72 -1.67
N THR A 181 -5.13 14.84 -0.54
CA THR A 181 -6.53 14.39 -0.38
C THR A 181 -7.55 15.47 -0.75
N LEU A 182 -7.13 16.74 -0.92
CA LEU A 182 -8.04 17.87 -1.13
C LEU A 182 -8.83 17.78 -2.44
N THR A 183 -8.31 17.09 -3.44
CA THR A 183 -9.00 16.86 -4.72
C THR A 183 -9.84 15.58 -4.74
N CYS A 184 -9.90 14.85 -3.62
CA CYS A 184 -10.73 13.66 -3.50
C CYS A 184 -12.22 14.04 -3.56
N PRO A 185 -13.04 13.40 -4.42
CA PRO A 185 -14.46 13.70 -4.48
C PRO A 185 -15.16 13.49 -3.13
N PRO A 186 -16.14 14.34 -2.76
CA PRO A 186 -16.81 14.25 -1.44
C PRO A 186 -17.40 12.88 -1.13
N GLY A 187 -18.02 12.21 -2.12
CA GLY A 187 -18.55 10.86 -1.95
C GLY A 187 -17.47 9.82 -1.62
N LEU A 188 -16.32 9.91 -2.31
CA LEU A 188 -15.18 9.03 -2.02
C LEU A 188 -14.55 9.35 -0.66
N THR A 189 -14.47 10.61 -0.28
CA THR A 189 -14.00 11.02 1.05
C THR A 189 -14.87 10.43 2.16
N ALA A 190 -16.20 10.47 1.99
CA ALA A 190 -17.13 9.87 2.95
C ALA A 190 -16.97 8.35 3.06
N VAL A 191 -16.85 7.65 1.92
CA VAL A 191 -16.63 6.19 1.90
C VAL A 191 -15.29 5.83 2.54
N SER A 192 -14.22 6.55 2.20
CA SER A 192 -12.88 6.32 2.77
C SER A 192 -12.86 6.58 4.28
N GLY A 193 -13.54 7.65 4.76
CA GLY A 193 -13.65 7.92 6.19
C GLY A 193 -14.42 6.83 6.94
N ALA A 194 -15.52 6.33 6.35
CA ALA A 194 -16.25 5.19 6.91
C ALA A 194 -15.40 3.91 6.96
N ASP A 195 -14.56 3.67 5.95
CA ASP A 195 -13.61 2.57 5.89
C ASP A 195 -12.57 2.69 7.02
N ALA A 196 -11.97 3.87 7.20
CA ALA A 196 -11.04 4.13 8.30
C ALA A 196 -11.67 3.86 9.68
N LEU A 197 -12.91 4.32 9.88
CA LEU A 197 -13.68 4.09 11.12
C LEU A 197 -13.91 2.59 11.33
N THR A 198 -14.31 1.88 10.29
CA THR A 198 -14.52 0.42 10.33
C THR A 198 -13.25 -0.30 10.72
N HIS A 199 -12.12 -0.01 10.08
CA HIS A 199 -10.82 -0.61 10.41
C HIS A 199 -10.41 -0.36 11.87
N ALA A 200 -10.64 0.86 12.38
CA ALA A 200 -10.34 1.17 13.78
C ALA A 200 -11.21 0.36 14.76
N ILE A 201 -12.50 0.21 14.47
CA ILE A 201 -13.42 -0.63 15.27
C ILE A 201 -13.02 -2.10 15.18
N GLU A 202 -12.79 -2.63 13.96
CA GLU A 202 -12.44 -4.03 13.75
C GLU A 202 -11.14 -4.40 14.45
N SER A 203 -10.10 -3.55 14.36
CA SER A 203 -8.83 -3.80 15.04
C SER A 203 -9.01 -3.85 16.56
N TYR A 204 -9.84 -2.99 17.13
CA TYR A 204 -10.14 -2.93 18.56
C TYR A 204 -11.01 -4.10 19.04
N THR A 205 -11.93 -4.58 18.21
CA THR A 205 -12.85 -5.68 18.52
C THR A 205 -12.36 -7.05 18.06
N ALA A 206 -11.22 -7.11 17.39
CA ALA A 206 -10.62 -8.35 16.90
C ALA A 206 -10.43 -9.38 18.02
N ALA A 207 -10.56 -10.66 17.68
CA ALA A 207 -10.31 -11.74 18.61
C ALA A 207 -8.84 -11.78 19.06
N ARG A 208 -8.63 -12.11 20.33
CA ARG A 208 -7.28 -12.40 20.85
C ARG A 208 -6.86 -13.80 20.40
N ARG A 209 -5.62 -13.92 19.97
CA ARG A 209 -4.99 -15.22 19.72
C ARG A 209 -4.18 -15.65 20.94
N GLU A 210 -3.94 -16.96 21.08
CA GLU A 210 -2.97 -17.47 22.02
C GLU A 210 -1.59 -16.93 21.72
N VAL A 211 -0.91 -16.38 22.72
CA VAL A 211 0.40 -15.77 22.55
C VAL A 211 1.48 -16.85 22.67
N THR A 212 2.00 -17.28 21.53
CA THR A 212 3.15 -18.16 21.42
C THR A 212 4.38 -17.41 20.95
N ALA A 213 5.58 -17.92 21.18
CA ALA A 213 6.83 -17.28 20.76
C ALA A 213 6.93 -17.05 19.25
N ASP A 214 6.23 -17.84 18.46
CA ASP A 214 6.24 -17.82 16.99
C ASP A 214 5.00 -17.17 16.37
N LEU A 215 4.04 -16.69 17.18
CA LEU A 215 2.79 -16.12 16.68
C LEU A 215 3.04 -15.04 15.63
N ALA A 216 3.86 -14.04 15.95
CA ALA A 216 4.16 -12.95 15.04
C ALA A 216 5.11 -13.35 13.90
N VAL A 217 5.82 -14.46 13.99
CA VAL A 217 6.69 -14.97 12.91
C VAL A 217 5.88 -15.73 11.86
N LYS A 218 4.96 -16.57 12.31
CA LYS A 218 4.16 -17.44 11.43
C LYS A 218 2.95 -16.74 10.81
N ASN A 219 2.44 -15.68 11.46
CA ASN A 219 1.21 -15.01 11.03
C ASN A 219 1.45 -13.53 10.68
N VAL A 220 0.81 -13.08 9.64
CA VAL A 220 0.71 -11.65 9.31
C VAL A 220 -0.26 -10.99 10.28
N PHE A 221 -1.42 -11.61 10.51
CA PHE A 221 -2.44 -11.13 11.43
C PHE A 221 -2.31 -11.80 12.79
N VAL A 222 -1.97 -11.03 13.79
CA VAL A 222 -1.72 -11.53 15.17
C VAL A 222 -2.92 -11.33 16.12
N GLY A 223 -4.04 -10.79 15.61
CA GLY A 223 -5.22 -10.49 16.41
C GLY A 223 -5.03 -9.30 17.37
N LYS A 224 -6.02 -9.12 18.24
CA LYS A 224 -6.03 -8.05 19.24
C LYS A 224 -4.83 -8.11 20.15
N ASN A 225 -4.13 -7.00 20.32
CA ASN A 225 -2.94 -6.88 21.17
C ASN A 225 -2.82 -5.44 21.73
N ALA A 226 -1.89 -5.22 22.68
CA ALA A 226 -1.78 -3.95 23.38
C ALA A 226 -1.49 -2.76 22.43
N LEU A 227 -0.72 -2.97 21.36
CA LEU A 227 -0.40 -1.91 20.40
C LEU A 227 -1.59 -1.62 19.48
N SER A 228 -2.28 -2.65 18.98
CA SER A 228 -3.48 -2.45 18.15
C SER A 228 -4.58 -1.72 18.91
N ASP A 229 -4.77 -2.04 20.20
CA ASP A 229 -5.75 -1.35 21.05
C ASP A 229 -5.43 0.14 21.22
N MET A 230 -4.16 0.45 21.47
CA MET A 230 -3.70 1.83 21.64
C MET A 230 -3.92 2.66 20.37
N PHE A 231 -3.50 2.14 19.21
CA PHE A 231 -3.65 2.84 17.95
C PHE A 231 -5.11 2.90 17.47
N GLY A 232 -5.88 1.82 17.64
CA GLY A 232 -7.31 1.79 17.31
C GLY A 232 -8.12 2.81 18.10
N LEU A 233 -7.89 2.91 19.42
CA LEU A 233 -8.56 3.91 20.26
C LEU A 233 -8.14 5.35 19.90
N LEU A 234 -6.87 5.57 19.55
CA LEU A 234 -6.41 6.89 19.13
C LEU A 234 -7.04 7.27 17.78
N ALA A 235 -7.12 6.34 16.83
CA ALA A 235 -7.76 6.54 15.55
C ALA A 235 -9.24 6.92 15.72
N LEU A 236 -9.99 6.17 16.53
CA LEU A 236 -11.42 6.44 16.82
C LEU A 236 -11.69 7.84 17.42
N LYS A 237 -10.69 8.47 18.05
CA LYS A 237 -10.82 9.83 18.59
C LYS A 237 -10.56 10.91 17.54
N ASN A 238 -9.91 10.57 16.42
CA ASN A 238 -9.45 11.53 15.42
C ASN A 238 -10.15 11.38 14.06
N ILE A 239 -10.95 10.34 13.87
CA ILE A 239 -11.85 10.18 12.73
C ILE A 239 -13.19 10.86 13.02
#